data_85c849a528c090d656d8f4e3261f73d9
#
_entry.id   85c849a528c090d656d8f4e3261f73d9
#
_cell.length_a   1.000
_cell.length_b   1.000
_cell.length_c   1.000
_cell.angle_alpha   90.00
_cell.angle_beta   90.00
_cell.angle_gamma   90.00
#
_symmetry.space_group_name_H-M   'P 1'
#
loop_
_entity.id
_entity.type
_entity.pdbx_description
1 polymer ?
#
loop_
_entity_poly.entity_id
_entity_poly.type
_entity_poly.pdbx_seq_one_letter_code
_entity_poly.pdbx_strand_id
1 'polypeptide(L)'
;LGYPVVHDITHCVRKYGIPSSDAKGGAREFLPVLSRAGVASGVDGVFIETHPEPEKALCDAASQLCVTDLEEFMKPIIEIHNLVNKYI
;
A
#
# COMPACT_ATOMS: atom_id res chain seq x y z
N LEU A 1 -6.13 -5.81 19.55
CA LEU A 1 -7.05 -6.87 19.10
C LEU A 1 -6.64 -8.27 19.58
N GLY A 2 -5.42 -8.44 20.05
CA GLY A 2 -4.92 -9.75 20.47
C GLY A 2 -4.35 -10.60 19.34
N TYR A 3 -4.45 -10.14 18.10
CA TYR A 3 -3.87 -10.78 16.92
C TYR A 3 -3.12 -9.75 16.09
N PRO A 4 -2.09 -10.15 15.33
CA PRO A 4 -1.42 -9.26 14.40
C PRO A 4 -2.40 -8.72 13.35
N VAL A 5 -2.25 -7.45 13.00
CA VAL A 5 -3.07 -6.78 11.98
C VAL A 5 -2.16 -6.37 10.84
N VAL A 6 -2.52 -6.77 9.62
CA VAL A 6 -1.80 -6.41 8.40
C VAL A 6 -2.68 -5.47 7.58
N HIS A 7 -2.14 -4.31 7.25
CA HIS A 7 -2.83 -3.33 6.40
C HIS A 7 -2.47 -3.57 4.93
N ASP A 8 -3.47 -3.85 4.11
CA ASP A 8 -3.29 -4.01 2.67
C ASP A 8 -3.28 -2.63 2.02
N ILE A 9 -2.11 -2.17 1.63
CA ILE A 9 -1.92 -0.84 1.04
C ILE A 9 -1.96 -0.85 -0.48
N THR A 10 -2.22 -2.00 -1.07
CA THR A 10 -2.41 -2.13 -2.53
C THR A 10 -3.89 -2.01 -2.89
N HIS A 11 -4.72 -2.82 -2.27
CA HIS A 11 -6.13 -2.95 -2.66
C HIS A 11 -7.01 -1.84 -2.08
N CYS A 12 -6.53 -1.08 -1.11
CA CYS A 12 -7.31 0.01 -0.50
C CYS A 12 -7.65 1.15 -1.47
N VAL A 13 -6.93 1.25 -2.60
CA VAL A 13 -7.22 2.26 -3.64
C VAL A 13 -7.91 1.67 -4.88
N ARG A 14 -8.36 0.43 -4.80
CA ARG A 14 -9.02 -0.27 -5.89
C ARG A 14 -10.39 0.34 -6.17
N LYS A 15 -10.70 0.58 -7.44
CA LYS A 15 -12.03 1.05 -7.88
C LYS A 15 -12.88 -0.14 -8.29
N TYR A 16 -14.03 -0.31 -7.65
CA TYR A 16 -14.95 -1.39 -7.97
C TYR A 16 -15.64 -1.16 -9.32
N GLY A 17 -15.99 -2.25 -10.00
CA GLY A 17 -16.67 -2.19 -11.29
C GLY A 17 -15.73 -2.04 -12.48
N ILE A 18 -14.43 -1.94 -12.25
CA ILE A 18 -13.42 -1.87 -13.30
C ILE A 18 -12.53 -3.13 -13.18
N PRO A 19 -12.23 -3.83 -14.29
CA PRO A 19 -11.39 -5.02 -14.25
C PRO A 19 -10.04 -4.75 -13.59
N SER A 20 -9.53 -5.71 -12.84
CA SER A 20 -8.25 -5.57 -12.12
C SER A 20 -7.04 -5.41 -13.06
N SER A 21 -7.19 -5.82 -14.31
CA SER A 21 -6.15 -5.64 -15.34
C SER A 21 -6.15 -4.25 -15.97
N ASP A 22 -7.18 -3.41 -15.68
CA ASP A 22 -7.31 -2.08 -16.26
C ASP A 22 -6.55 -1.07 -15.40
N ALA A 23 -5.65 -0.30 -16.00
CA ALA A 23 -4.86 0.73 -15.32
C ALA A 23 -5.71 1.86 -14.73
N LYS A 24 -6.99 1.95 -15.12
CA LYS A 24 -7.95 2.93 -14.58
C LYS A 24 -8.69 2.41 -13.34
N GLY A 25 -8.43 1.17 -12.93
CA GLY A 25 -9.16 0.49 -11.86
C GLY A 25 -8.73 0.85 -10.45
N GLY A 26 -7.92 1.88 -10.26
CA GLY A 26 -7.46 2.30 -8.94
C GLY A 26 -6.94 3.72 -8.94
N ALA A 27 -6.64 4.22 -7.74
CA ALA A 27 -6.17 5.57 -7.50
C ALA A 27 -4.78 5.52 -6.81
N ARG A 28 -3.77 5.07 -7.56
CA ARG A 28 -2.40 4.86 -7.07
C ARG A 28 -1.82 6.09 -6.37
N GLU A 29 -2.22 7.29 -6.80
CA GLU A 29 -1.75 8.55 -6.21
C GLU A 29 -2.09 8.69 -4.74
N PHE A 30 -3.08 7.96 -4.23
CA PHE A 30 -3.45 7.98 -2.81
C PHE A 30 -2.72 6.95 -1.97
N LEU A 31 -1.91 6.07 -2.58
CA LEU A 31 -1.17 5.04 -1.83
C LEU A 31 -0.28 5.63 -0.72
N PRO A 32 0.50 6.68 -0.96
CA PRO A 32 1.35 7.21 0.11
C PRO A 32 0.56 7.68 1.33
N VAL A 33 -0.52 8.44 1.11
CA VAL A 33 -1.33 8.99 2.20
C VAL A 33 -2.03 7.90 2.98
N LEU A 34 -2.70 6.97 2.28
CA LEU A 34 -3.45 5.90 2.94
C LEU A 34 -2.53 4.91 3.65
N SER A 35 -1.36 4.65 3.09
CA SER A 35 -0.37 3.77 3.71
C SER A 35 0.16 4.36 5.01
N ARG A 36 0.49 5.65 4.99
CA ARG A 36 0.98 6.35 6.18
C ARG A 36 -0.08 6.41 7.27
N ALA A 37 -1.32 6.72 6.90
CA ALA A 37 -2.44 6.77 7.83
C ALA A 37 -2.69 5.40 8.47
N GLY A 38 -2.67 4.33 7.67
CA GLY A 38 -2.85 2.97 8.16
C GLY A 38 -1.76 2.56 9.14
N VAL A 39 -0.51 2.85 8.83
CA VAL A 39 0.61 2.52 9.72
C VAL A 39 0.55 3.35 10.99
N ALA A 40 0.13 4.61 10.90
CA ALA A 40 -0.04 5.47 12.09
C ALA A 40 -1.12 4.94 13.04
N SER A 41 -2.06 4.12 12.57
CA SER A 41 -3.07 3.49 13.42
C SER A 41 -2.54 2.35 14.29
N GLY A 42 -1.28 1.92 14.06
CA GLY A 42 -0.62 0.91 14.90
C GLY A 42 -0.68 -0.51 14.35
N VAL A 43 -0.82 -0.69 13.03
CA VAL A 43 -0.79 -2.03 12.43
C VAL A 43 0.57 -2.69 12.61
N ASP A 44 0.59 -4.02 12.61
CA ASP A 44 1.80 -4.82 12.81
C ASP A 44 2.62 -5.01 11.54
N GLY A 45 1.95 -4.96 10.38
CA GLY A 45 2.61 -5.13 9.09
C GLY A 45 1.80 -4.53 7.96
N VAL A 46 2.41 -4.51 6.78
CA VAL A 46 1.75 -4.03 5.56
C VAL A 46 1.87 -5.08 4.46
N PHE A 47 0.87 -5.15 3.60
CA PHE A 47 0.85 -5.97 2.41
C PHE A 47 0.96 -5.04 1.19
N ILE A 48 1.96 -5.28 0.34
CA ILE A 48 2.22 -4.45 -0.84
C ILE A 48 2.45 -5.35 -2.04
N GLU A 49 1.73 -5.09 -3.14
CA GLU A 49 2.04 -5.71 -4.42
C GLU A 49 2.90 -4.76 -5.24
N THR A 50 3.95 -5.30 -5.86
CA THR A 50 4.86 -4.54 -6.71
C THR A 50 5.03 -5.19 -8.07
N HIS A 51 5.36 -4.39 -9.07
CA HIS A 51 5.63 -4.84 -10.42
C HIS A 51 6.64 -3.89 -11.07
N PRO A 52 7.59 -4.40 -11.89
CA PRO A 52 8.53 -3.53 -12.62
C PRO A 52 7.83 -2.51 -13.52
N GLU A 53 6.68 -2.90 -14.10
CA GLU A 53 5.87 -2.04 -14.96
C GLU A 53 4.40 -2.25 -14.58
N PRO A 54 3.89 -1.54 -13.54
CA PRO A 54 2.55 -1.80 -12.99
C PRO A 54 1.42 -1.79 -14.01
N GLU A 55 1.50 -0.95 -15.04
CA GLU A 55 0.47 -0.89 -16.09
C GLU A 55 0.36 -2.19 -16.89
N LYS A 56 1.40 -3.03 -16.87
CA LYS A 56 1.44 -4.30 -17.56
C LYS A 56 1.13 -5.50 -16.66
N ALA A 57 0.83 -5.25 -15.39
CA ALA A 57 0.49 -6.32 -14.46
C ALA A 57 -0.81 -6.99 -14.90
N LEU A 58 -0.90 -8.31 -14.67
CA LEU A 58 -2.07 -9.10 -15.04
C LEU A 58 -3.27 -8.83 -14.13
N CYS A 59 -3.03 -8.34 -12.92
CA CYS A 59 -4.08 -7.93 -11.98
C CYS A 59 -3.60 -6.72 -11.18
N ASP A 60 -4.57 -5.97 -10.65
CA ASP A 60 -4.33 -4.81 -9.80
C ASP A 60 -3.36 -3.77 -10.43
N ALA A 61 -3.39 -3.66 -11.75
CA ALA A 61 -2.47 -2.82 -12.52
C ALA A 61 -2.50 -1.35 -12.08
N ALA A 62 -3.66 -0.87 -11.62
CA ALA A 62 -3.84 0.54 -11.23
C ALA A 62 -3.44 0.82 -9.77
N SER A 63 -3.20 -0.22 -8.96
CA SER A 63 -2.91 -0.08 -7.54
C SER A 63 -1.56 -0.65 -7.13
N GLN A 64 -0.90 -1.44 -7.99
CA GLN A 64 0.44 -1.94 -7.70
C GLN A 64 1.48 -0.83 -7.72
N LEU A 65 2.44 -0.91 -6.81
CA LEU A 65 3.57 0.00 -6.75
C LEU A 65 4.66 -0.46 -7.72
N CYS A 66 5.33 0.47 -8.40
CA CYS A 66 6.51 0.13 -9.17
C CYS A 66 7.62 -0.31 -8.21
N VAL A 67 8.23 -1.46 -8.50
CA VAL A 67 9.23 -2.04 -7.59
C VAL A 67 10.44 -1.12 -7.39
N THR A 68 10.78 -0.28 -8.38
CA THR A 68 11.89 0.67 -8.27
C THR A 68 11.60 1.80 -7.28
N ASP A 69 10.33 2.04 -6.95
CA ASP A 69 9.92 3.08 -6.00
C ASP A 69 9.77 2.56 -4.57
N LEU A 70 9.91 1.26 -4.37
CA LEU A 70 9.61 0.62 -3.07
C LEU A 70 10.45 1.19 -1.93
N GLU A 71 11.73 1.39 -2.13
CA GLU A 71 12.63 1.87 -1.08
C GLU A 71 12.20 3.26 -0.58
N GLU A 72 12.00 4.20 -1.50
CA GLU A 72 11.58 5.56 -1.14
C GLU A 72 10.18 5.59 -0.54
N PHE A 73 9.29 4.74 -1.04
CA PHE A 73 7.93 4.61 -0.53
C PHE A 73 7.93 4.14 0.93
N MET A 74 8.81 3.21 1.28
CA MET A 74 8.84 2.61 2.61
C MET A 74 9.51 3.48 3.68
N LYS A 75 10.37 4.42 3.31
CA LYS A 75 11.08 5.25 4.29
C LYS A 75 10.17 5.93 5.32
N PRO A 76 9.17 6.73 4.91
CA PRO A 76 8.28 7.36 5.88
C PRO A 76 7.42 6.33 6.64
N ILE A 77 7.07 5.22 6.01
CA ILE A 77 6.28 4.16 6.65
C ILE A 77 7.04 3.56 7.82
N ILE A 78 8.32 3.26 7.62
CA ILE A 78 9.18 2.71 8.68
C ILE A 78 9.36 3.71 9.81
N GLU A 79 9.56 4.99 9.50
CA GLU A 79 9.70 6.04 10.51
C GLU A 79 8.43 6.19 11.35
N ILE A 80 7.25 6.18 10.71
CA ILE A 80 5.96 6.27 11.40
C ILE A 80 5.76 5.05 12.28
N HIS A 81 6.05 3.86 11.78
CA HIS A 81 5.94 2.61 12.53
C HIS A 81 6.80 2.66 13.80
N ASN A 82 8.05 3.08 13.67
CA ASN A 82 8.96 3.19 14.81
C ASN A 82 8.49 4.23 15.82
N LEU A 83 7.96 5.36 15.35
CA LEU A 83 7.43 6.39 16.22
C LEU A 83 6.22 5.89 17.02
N VAL A 84 5.26 5.27 16.34
CA VAL A 84 4.03 4.77 16.96
C VAL A 84 4.34 3.70 18.00
N ASN A 85 5.29 2.81 17.71
CA ASN A 85 5.65 1.73 18.61
C ASN A 85 6.24 2.20 19.95
N LYS A 86 6.72 3.44 20.02
CA LYS A 86 7.17 4.01 21.31
C LYS A 86 6.01 4.27 22.27
N TYR A 87 4.79 4.32 21.77
CA TYR A 87 3.61 4.71 22.54
C TYR A 87 2.58 3.59 22.69
N ILE A 88 2.89 2.39 22.19
CA ILE A 88 2.00 1.23 22.29
C ILE A 88 2.43 0.27 23.41
#